data_e75292e42b7d2bc4645bcac8c02cea7e
#
_entry.id   e75292e42b7d2bc4645bcac8c02cea7e
#
_cell.length_a   1.000
_cell.length_b   1.000
_cell.length_c   1.000
_cell.angle_alpha   90.00
_cell.angle_beta   90.00
_cell.angle_gamma   90.00
#
_symmetry.space_group_name_H-M   'P 1'
#
loop_
_entity.id
_entity.type
_entity.pdbx_description
1 polymer ?
#
loop_
_entity_poly.entity_id
_entity_poly.type
_entity_poly.pdbx_seq_one_letter_code
_entity_poly.pdbx_strand_id
1 'polypeptide(L)'
;MSRGGADFFDISRGQRDNNNAMVETEINIAPFAQTDRRRTTKGDKRVQELQTTISQTFQTHLFTHLYPRSTISIALHVLSLDGALLAACLNAASLALVDAGVPMPSILAAVTSGHITSAEDTPSSSSSDPVLDLSNAEEQELPFLSLATVAAMPGEDDKVSVLVMESRIQVEQGGGKLDGMLALGVDGCNRVRKVLEDVVRRHGAKILRGRK
;
A
#
# COMPACT_ATOMS: atom_id res chain seq x y z
N MET A 1 0.95 -0.16 -43.54
CA MET A 1 1.55 -1.28 -42.79
C MET A 1 2.05 -0.70 -41.50
N SER A 2 1.22 -0.73 -40.50
CA SER A 2 1.47 -0.13 -39.17
C SER A 2 1.96 -1.22 -38.21
N ARG A 3 3.14 -1.03 -37.67
CA ARG A 3 3.61 -1.74 -36.47
C ARG A 3 3.47 -0.77 -35.30
N GLY A 4 2.36 -0.89 -34.61
CA GLY A 4 2.16 -0.19 -33.34
C GLY A 4 1.55 -1.18 -32.38
N GLY A 5 2.26 -1.54 -31.33
CA GLY A 5 1.67 -2.39 -30.30
C GLY A 5 2.63 -3.35 -29.59
N ALA A 6 3.81 -2.88 -29.16
CA ALA A 6 4.68 -3.71 -28.34
C ALA A 6 5.57 -2.94 -27.34
N ASP A 7 5.42 -1.62 -27.23
CA ASP A 7 6.43 -0.81 -26.53
C ASP A 7 6.08 -0.41 -25.08
N PHE A 8 4.95 -0.87 -24.53
CA PHE A 8 4.58 -0.50 -23.15
C PHE A 8 5.21 -1.39 -22.07
N PHE A 9 5.81 -2.52 -22.43
CA PHE A 9 6.41 -3.46 -21.47
C PHE A 9 7.95 -3.40 -21.40
N ASP A 10 8.59 -2.59 -22.22
CA ASP A 10 10.06 -2.56 -22.33
C ASP A 10 10.71 -1.37 -21.58
N ILE A 11 9.91 -0.51 -20.95
CA ILE A 11 10.42 0.65 -20.20
C ILE A 11 11.11 0.25 -18.88
N SER A 12 10.82 -0.95 -18.35
CA SER A 12 11.43 -1.41 -17.11
C SER A 12 12.81 -2.08 -17.26
N ARG A 13 13.26 -2.35 -18.48
CA ARG A 13 14.57 -2.96 -18.75
C ARG A 13 15.64 -1.97 -19.24
N GLY A 14 15.30 -0.72 -19.43
CA GLY A 14 16.05 0.19 -20.30
C GLY A 14 16.94 1.23 -19.65
N GLN A 15 16.94 1.47 -18.36
CA GLN A 15 17.90 2.42 -17.76
C GLN A 15 18.15 2.07 -16.29
N ARG A 16 19.17 1.26 -16.05
CA ARG A 16 19.81 1.21 -14.73
C ARG A 16 20.43 2.59 -14.53
N ASP A 17 19.75 3.45 -13.79
CA ASP A 17 20.33 4.68 -13.31
C ASP A 17 21.53 4.30 -12.46
N ASN A 18 22.71 4.55 -12.98
CA ASN A 18 23.98 4.18 -12.33
C ASN A 18 24.15 4.88 -10.96
N ASN A 19 23.29 5.83 -10.62
CA ASN A 19 23.38 6.63 -9.40
C ASN A 19 22.40 6.24 -8.30
N ASN A 20 21.37 5.44 -8.60
CA ASN A 20 20.33 5.07 -7.63
C ASN A 20 20.19 3.54 -7.53
N ALA A 21 19.76 3.07 -6.35
CA ALA A 21 19.33 1.69 -6.20
C ALA A 21 18.00 1.45 -6.91
N MET A 22 17.82 0.25 -7.43
CA MET A 22 16.54 -0.23 -7.98
C MET A 22 15.78 -1.00 -6.90
N VAL A 23 14.48 -0.73 -6.74
CA VAL A 23 13.62 -1.48 -5.82
C VAL A 23 12.80 -2.48 -6.62
N GLU A 24 12.94 -3.75 -6.29
CA GLU A 24 12.17 -4.85 -6.88
C GLU A 24 11.31 -5.50 -5.81
N THR A 25 10.02 -5.75 -6.13
CA THR A 25 9.09 -6.40 -5.21
C THR A 25 8.56 -7.69 -5.81
N GLU A 26 8.62 -8.78 -5.06
CA GLU A 26 8.03 -10.06 -5.39
C GLU A 26 6.93 -10.39 -4.37
N ILE A 27 5.71 -10.68 -4.86
CA ILE A 27 4.58 -11.08 -4.01
C ILE A 27 4.25 -12.53 -4.30
N ASN A 28 4.30 -13.36 -3.28
CA ASN A 28 3.95 -14.77 -3.32
C ASN A 28 2.72 -15.02 -2.44
N ILE A 29 1.57 -15.28 -3.07
CA ILE A 29 0.33 -15.61 -2.37
C ILE A 29 0.26 -17.13 -2.21
N ALA A 30 0.19 -17.61 -0.96
CA ALA A 30 0.08 -19.03 -0.69
C ALA A 30 -1.24 -19.60 -1.26
N PRO A 31 -1.25 -20.81 -1.84
CA PRO A 31 -2.47 -21.41 -2.40
C PRO A 31 -3.59 -21.61 -1.38
N PHE A 32 -3.28 -21.60 -0.10
CA PHE A 32 -4.20 -21.75 1.03
C PHE A 32 -4.56 -20.41 1.70
N ALA A 33 -4.10 -19.29 1.15
CA ALA A 33 -4.31 -17.96 1.74
C ALA A 33 -5.78 -17.53 1.75
N GLN A 34 -6.58 -18.04 0.82
CA GLN A 34 -8.03 -17.79 0.74
C GLN A 34 -8.80 -19.08 1.01
N THR A 35 -10.09 -18.95 1.37
CA THR A 35 -11.01 -20.06 1.56
C THR A 35 -11.09 -20.94 0.30
N ASP A 36 -11.13 -20.31 -0.88
CA ASP A 36 -11.05 -20.99 -2.16
C ASP A 36 -9.58 -21.18 -2.54
N ARG A 37 -9.17 -22.46 -2.58
CA ARG A 37 -7.80 -22.83 -2.95
C ARG A 37 -7.50 -22.45 -4.39
N ARG A 38 -6.88 -21.29 -4.59
CA ARG A 38 -6.52 -20.77 -5.91
C ARG A 38 -5.04 -21.00 -6.20
N ARG A 39 -4.72 -21.48 -7.39
CA ARG A 39 -3.34 -21.49 -7.86
C ARG A 39 -3.03 -20.11 -8.42
N THR A 40 -2.24 -19.34 -7.70
CA THR A 40 -1.73 -18.05 -8.21
C THR A 40 -0.62 -18.35 -9.21
N THR A 41 -0.81 -17.95 -10.44
CA THR A 41 0.21 -18.08 -11.49
C THR A 41 1.11 -16.85 -11.43
N LYS A 42 2.44 -17.02 -11.61
CA LYS A 42 3.41 -15.89 -11.66
C LYS A 42 3.10 -14.81 -12.70
N GLY A 43 2.15 -15.05 -13.60
CA GLY A 43 1.67 -14.12 -14.62
C GLY A 43 0.34 -13.45 -14.33
N ASP A 44 -0.17 -13.50 -13.09
CA ASP A 44 -1.41 -12.83 -12.72
C ASP A 44 -1.20 -11.31 -12.77
N LYS A 45 -1.95 -10.65 -13.65
CA LYS A 45 -1.84 -9.20 -13.90
C LYS A 45 -2.10 -8.39 -12.63
N ARG A 46 -3.08 -8.81 -11.80
CA ARG A 46 -3.39 -8.12 -10.55
C ARG A 46 -2.20 -8.14 -9.59
N VAL A 47 -1.51 -9.28 -9.47
CA VAL A 47 -0.30 -9.38 -8.63
C VAL A 47 0.83 -8.54 -9.21
N GLN A 48 1.00 -8.50 -10.53
CA GLN A 48 2.01 -7.64 -11.17
C GLN A 48 1.73 -6.14 -10.97
N GLU A 49 0.48 -5.72 -11.03
CA GLU A 49 0.08 -4.33 -10.72
C GLU A 49 0.40 -3.96 -9.28
N LEU A 50 0.07 -4.84 -8.31
CA LEU A 50 0.43 -4.64 -6.91
C LEU A 50 1.96 -4.58 -6.70
N GLN A 51 2.72 -5.48 -7.33
CA GLN A 51 4.19 -5.47 -7.28
C GLN A 51 4.75 -4.15 -7.81
N THR A 52 4.23 -3.68 -8.95
CA THR A 52 4.67 -2.42 -9.56
C THR A 52 4.34 -1.23 -8.67
N THR A 53 3.13 -1.17 -8.13
CA THR A 53 2.70 -0.10 -7.22
C THR A 53 3.60 -0.05 -5.98
N ILE A 54 3.87 -1.18 -5.34
CA ILE A 54 4.73 -1.26 -4.16
C ILE A 54 6.17 -0.88 -4.50
N SER A 55 6.73 -1.40 -5.60
CA SER A 55 8.08 -1.06 -6.05
C SER A 55 8.24 0.43 -6.30
N GLN A 56 7.30 1.06 -7.02
CA GLN A 56 7.32 2.49 -7.31
C GLN A 56 7.18 3.33 -6.04
N THR A 57 6.31 2.92 -5.11
CA THR A 57 6.13 3.61 -3.83
C THR A 57 7.43 3.65 -3.05
N PHE A 58 8.09 2.50 -2.87
CA PHE A 58 9.35 2.45 -2.14
C PHE A 58 10.52 3.05 -2.92
N GLN A 59 10.53 2.96 -4.26
CA GLN A 59 11.53 3.64 -5.08
C GLN A 59 11.54 5.16 -4.84
N THR A 60 10.36 5.75 -4.65
CA THR A 60 10.20 7.19 -4.39
C THR A 60 10.47 7.54 -2.93
N HIS A 61 10.15 6.62 -2.00
CA HIS A 61 10.20 6.89 -0.57
C HIS A 61 11.56 6.63 0.07
N LEU A 62 12.36 5.69 -0.47
CA LEU A 62 13.67 5.33 0.07
C LEU A 62 14.76 6.28 -0.41
N PHE A 63 15.83 6.42 0.40
CA PHE A 63 17.05 7.12 -0.01
C PHE A 63 17.91 6.25 -0.93
N THR A 64 17.41 6.00 -2.15
CA THR A 64 18.03 5.09 -3.14
C THR A 64 19.42 5.55 -3.59
N HIS A 65 19.71 6.84 -3.51
CA HIS A 65 21.01 7.43 -3.85
C HIS A 65 22.16 6.96 -2.93
N LEU A 66 21.85 6.44 -1.74
CA LEU A 66 22.87 5.90 -0.82
C LEU A 66 23.42 4.54 -1.26
N TYR A 67 22.71 3.85 -2.14
CA TYR A 67 23.07 2.50 -2.62
C TYR A 67 23.20 2.46 -4.15
N PRO A 68 24.14 3.20 -4.74
CA PRO A 68 24.27 3.23 -6.19
C PRO A 68 24.59 1.83 -6.74
N ARG A 69 24.04 1.49 -7.88
CA ARG A 69 24.24 0.21 -8.59
C ARG A 69 23.79 -1.04 -7.82
N SER A 70 22.98 -0.89 -6.79
CA SER A 70 22.43 -2.02 -6.03
C SER A 70 20.94 -2.20 -6.30
N THR A 71 20.43 -3.40 -5.97
CA THR A 71 18.99 -3.71 -6.03
C THR A 71 18.52 -4.04 -4.63
N ILE A 72 17.45 -3.36 -4.19
CA ILE A 72 16.76 -3.66 -2.95
C ILE A 72 15.59 -4.58 -3.31
N SER A 73 15.70 -5.86 -2.93
CA SER A 73 14.66 -6.85 -3.21
C SER A 73 13.75 -7.03 -1.99
N ILE A 74 12.44 -6.84 -2.20
CA ILE A 74 11.41 -6.99 -1.16
C ILE A 74 10.58 -8.23 -1.52
N ALA A 75 10.70 -9.30 -0.74
CA ALA A 75 9.91 -10.52 -0.91
C ALA A 75 8.76 -10.54 0.11
N LEU A 76 7.52 -10.57 -0.37
CA LEU A 76 6.31 -10.59 0.42
C LEU A 76 5.60 -11.94 0.29
N HIS A 77 5.37 -12.61 1.40
CA HIS A 77 4.67 -13.89 1.45
C HIS A 77 3.32 -13.73 2.17
N VAL A 78 2.24 -13.84 1.40
CA VAL A 78 0.88 -13.73 1.91
C VAL A 78 0.39 -15.11 2.36
N LEU A 79 0.21 -15.30 3.66
CA LEU A 79 -0.22 -16.57 4.26
C LEU A 79 -1.72 -16.65 4.47
N SER A 80 -2.36 -15.52 4.74
CA SER A 80 -3.82 -15.40 4.86
C SER A 80 -4.27 -14.09 4.22
N LEU A 81 -5.40 -14.13 3.54
CA LEU A 81 -5.96 -13.00 2.82
C LEU A 81 -7.46 -12.92 3.07
N ASP A 82 -7.89 -11.79 3.63
CA ASP A 82 -9.30 -11.46 3.84
C ASP A 82 -9.56 -9.96 3.62
N GLY A 83 -9.11 -9.44 2.50
CA GLY A 83 -9.16 -8.02 2.12
C GLY A 83 -7.88 -7.24 2.47
N ALA A 84 -7.86 -5.96 2.16
CA ALA A 84 -6.79 -4.98 2.45
C ALA A 84 -5.36 -5.42 2.05
N LEU A 85 -5.22 -6.21 0.96
CA LEU A 85 -3.94 -6.82 0.57
C LEU A 85 -2.84 -5.79 0.35
N LEU A 86 -3.12 -4.72 -0.39
CA LEU A 86 -2.13 -3.68 -0.70
C LEU A 86 -1.65 -2.98 0.58
N ALA A 87 -2.58 -2.60 1.46
CA ALA A 87 -2.25 -1.93 2.72
C ALA A 87 -1.40 -2.84 3.64
N ALA A 88 -1.77 -4.11 3.77
CA ALA A 88 -1.00 -5.08 4.55
C ALA A 88 0.41 -5.29 4.00
N CYS A 89 0.56 -5.40 2.67
CA CYS A 89 1.85 -5.54 2.01
C CYS A 89 2.75 -4.30 2.21
N LEU A 90 2.21 -3.10 2.09
CA LEU A 90 2.94 -1.85 2.32
C LEU A 90 3.42 -1.72 3.77
N ASN A 91 2.56 -2.03 4.74
CA ASN A 91 2.90 -2.01 6.16
C ASN A 91 3.99 -3.04 6.51
N ALA A 92 3.86 -4.28 5.99
CA ALA A 92 4.85 -5.34 6.22
C ALA A 92 6.20 -4.99 5.58
N ALA A 93 6.20 -4.48 4.34
CA ALA A 93 7.42 -4.04 3.66
C ALA A 93 8.11 -2.89 4.40
N SER A 94 7.35 -1.92 4.93
CA SER A 94 7.90 -0.82 5.73
C SER A 94 8.64 -1.33 6.97
N LEU A 95 8.04 -2.28 7.70
CA LEU A 95 8.69 -2.88 8.88
C LEU A 95 9.92 -3.71 8.51
N ALA A 96 9.85 -4.48 7.43
CA ALA A 96 10.99 -5.29 6.95
C ALA A 96 12.18 -4.41 6.54
N LEU A 97 11.93 -3.27 5.88
CA LEU A 97 12.97 -2.32 5.50
C LEU A 97 13.61 -1.63 6.72
N VAL A 98 12.81 -1.32 7.76
CA VAL A 98 13.33 -0.81 9.04
C VAL A 98 14.23 -1.84 9.71
N ASP A 99 13.80 -3.12 9.76
CA ASP A 99 14.59 -4.20 10.36
C ASP A 99 15.89 -4.49 9.57
N ALA A 100 15.83 -4.38 8.24
CA ALA A 100 17.00 -4.46 7.36
C ALA A 100 17.95 -3.25 7.49
N GLY A 101 17.56 -2.17 8.18
CA GLY A 101 18.36 -0.97 8.35
C GLY A 101 18.46 -0.09 7.09
N VAL A 102 17.50 -0.20 6.18
CA VAL A 102 17.42 0.66 5.00
C VAL A 102 16.90 2.03 5.40
N PRO A 103 17.65 3.12 5.17
CA PRO A 103 17.23 4.45 5.59
C PRO A 103 16.05 4.96 4.78
N MET A 104 15.05 5.45 5.50
CA MET A 104 13.85 6.09 4.97
C MET A 104 13.49 7.34 5.79
N PRO A 105 12.81 8.33 5.22
CA PRO A 105 12.45 9.56 5.93
C PRO A 105 11.46 9.30 7.08
N SER A 106 10.50 8.41 6.88
CA SER A 106 9.50 8.03 7.89
C SER A 106 8.89 6.67 7.57
N ILE A 107 8.19 6.07 8.52
CA ILE A 107 7.46 4.83 8.29
C ILE A 107 6.22 5.12 7.44
N LEU A 108 6.12 4.42 6.31
CA LEU A 108 4.94 4.41 5.47
C LEU A 108 3.86 3.58 6.18
N ALA A 109 2.67 4.16 6.37
CA ALA A 109 1.51 3.46 6.92
C ALA A 109 0.37 3.48 5.92
N ALA A 110 -0.28 2.34 5.73
CA ALA A 110 -1.36 2.17 4.77
C ALA A 110 -2.59 1.53 5.42
N VAL A 111 -3.77 1.95 4.94
CA VAL A 111 -5.08 1.38 5.31
C VAL A 111 -5.98 1.32 4.09
N THR A 112 -7.03 0.50 4.19
CA THR A 112 -8.15 0.49 3.23
C THR A 112 -9.34 1.16 3.88
N SER A 113 -9.98 2.08 3.18
CA SER A 113 -11.22 2.69 3.61
C SER A 113 -12.32 2.48 2.58
N GLY A 114 -13.52 2.20 3.04
CA GLY A 114 -14.69 1.96 2.23
C GLY A 114 -15.87 2.80 2.67
N HIS A 115 -16.95 2.67 1.90
CA HIS A 115 -18.15 3.41 2.14
C HIS A 115 -19.36 2.47 2.10
N ILE A 116 -20.14 2.44 3.18
CA ILE A 116 -21.37 1.64 3.23
C ILE A 116 -22.48 2.41 2.53
N THR A 117 -23.02 1.83 1.46
CA THR A 117 -24.17 2.35 0.76
C THR A 117 -25.41 1.60 1.27
N SER A 118 -26.27 2.25 2.04
CA SER A 118 -27.55 1.65 2.43
C SER A 118 -28.49 1.64 1.22
N ALA A 119 -29.22 0.56 1.02
CA ALA A 119 -30.21 0.44 -0.08
C ALA A 119 -31.37 1.44 0.01
N GLU A 120 -31.50 2.17 1.12
CA GLU A 120 -32.52 3.18 1.40
C GLU A 120 -32.00 4.63 1.20
N ASP A 121 -30.79 4.82 0.70
CA ASP A 121 -30.25 6.16 0.47
C ASP A 121 -31.03 6.87 -0.63
N THR A 122 -32.11 7.56 -0.19
CA THR A 122 -32.68 8.67 -0.95
C THR A 122 -31.61 9.75 -1.09
N PRO A 123 -31.52 10.46 -2.23
CA PRO A 123 -30.48 11.44 -2.51
C PRO A 123 -30.33 12.59 -1.51
N SER A 124 -31.11 12.59 -0.44
CA SER A 124 -31.14 13.60 0.63
C SER A 124 -30.58 13.13 1.99
N SER A 125 -30.22 11.82 2.16
CA SER A 125 -29.66 11.33 3.43
C SER A 125 -28.12 11.28 3.36
N SER A 126 -27.48 12.31 3.90
CA SER A 126 -26.02 12.49 3.98
C SER A 126 -25.33 11.67 5.07
N SER A 127 -25.94 10.59 5.58
CA SER A 127 -25.43 9.82 6.71
C SER A 127 -24.92 8.44 6.29
N SER A 128 -24.04 8.38 5.34
CA SER A 128 -23.31 7.17 5.03
C SER A 128 -21.94 7.24 5.69
N ASP A 129 -21.70 6.33 6.65
CA ASP A 129 -20.49 6.36 7.43
C ASP A 129 -19.34 5.66 6.68
N PRO A 130 -18.18 6.31 6.54
CA PRO A 130 -16.99 5.65 6.01
C PRO A 130 -16.45 4.62 7.01
N VAL A 131 -15.94 3.48 6.50
CA VAL A 131 -15.46 2.34 7.28
C VAL A 131 -14.00 2.05 6.93
N LEU A 132 -13.21 1.59 7.91
CA LEU A 132 -11.83 1.16 7.72
C LEU A 132 -11.73 -0.36 7.75
N ASP A 133 -10.75 -0.88 6.99
CA ASP A 133 -10.33 -2.29 7.03
C ASP A 133 -11.44 -3.25 6.59
N LEU A 134 -11.76 -3.21 5.30
CA LEU A 134 -12.81 -4.05 4.72
C LEU A 134 -12.33 -5.49 4.55
N SER A 135 -13.26 -6.42 4.81
CA SER A 135 -13.09 -7.84 4.49
C SER A 135 -13.16 -8.07 2.96
N ASN A 136 -12.68 -9.24 2.50
CA ASN A 136 -12.72 -9.59 1.08
C ASN A 136 -14.15 -9.60 0.49
N ALA A 137 -15.16 -9.93 1.29
CA ALA A 137 -16.56 -9.90 0.86
C ALA A 137 -17.05 -8.45 0.66
N GLU A 138 -16.69 -7.56 1.57
CA GLU A 138 -17.05 -6.14 1.52
C GLU A 138 -16.33 -5.41 0.38
N GLU A 139 -15.06 -5.76 0.10
CA GLU A 139 -14.32 -5.20 -1.05
C GLU A 139 -14.95 -5.53 -2.41
N GLN A 140 -15.69 -6.64 -2.50
CA GLN A 140 -16.40 -7.03 -3.72
C GLN A 140 -17.72 -6.26 -3.92
N GLU A 141 -18.37 -5.84 -2.84
CA GLU A 141 -19.69 -5.23 -2.86
C GLU A 141 -19.64 -3.71 -2.68
N LEU A 142 -18.70 -3.21 -1.88
CA LEU A 142 -18.61 -1.81 -1.51
C LEU A 142 -17.55 -1.05 -2.31
N PRO A 143 -17.76 0.24 -2.56
CA PRO A 143 -16.71 1.10 -3.05
C PRO A 143 -15.63 1.30 -1.99
N PHE A 144 -14.37 1.09 -2.36
CA PHE A 144 -13.24 1.24 -1.44
C PHE A 144 -12.04 1.90 -2.12
N LEU A 145 -11.15 2.41 -1.29
CA LEU A 145 -9.86 2.93 -1.67
C LEU A 145 -8.78 2.45 -0.71
N SER A 146 -7.59 2.19 -1.24
CA SER A 146 -6.39 1.93 -0.46
C SER A 146 -5.54 3.18 -0.40
N LEU A 147 -5.23 3.64 0.81
CA LEU A 147 -4.50 4.87 1.08
C LEU A 147 -3.21 4.54 1.84
N ALA A 148 -2.10 5.14 1.44
CA ALA A 148 -0.87 5.14 2.22
C ALA A 148 -0.37 6.56 2.43
N THR A 149 0.02 6.87 3.65
CA THR A 149 0.56 8.17 4.04
C THR A 149 1.96 8.06 4.62
N VAL A 150 2.70 9.13 4.42
CA VAL A 150 4.03 9.34 4.96
C VAL A 150 3.95 10.47 5.97
N ALA A 151 4.56 10.30 7.15
CA ALA A 151 4.61 11.38 8.14
C ALA A 151 5.34 12.59 7.54
N ALA A 152 4.71 13.73 7.67
CA ALA A 152 5.32 14.99 7.34
C ALA A 152 6.34 15.44 8.40
N MET A 153 7.15 16.43 8.07
CA MET A 153 7.98 17.12 9.05
C MET A 153 7.10 17.83 10.08
N PRO A 154 7.59 18.06 11.32
CA PRO A 154 6.84 18.78 12.33
C PRO A 154 6.39 20.16 11.80
N GLY A 155 5.07 20.34 11.68
CA GLY A 155 4.46 21.59 11.15
C GLY A 155 3.93 21.50 9.72
N GLU A 156 4.08 20.38 9.04
CA GLU A 156 3.44 20.08 7.76
C GLU A 156 2.36 19.01 7.92
N ASP A 157 1.37 19.00 7.03
CA ASP A 157 0.35 17.95 6.97
C ASP A 157 0.93 16.66 6.37
N ASP A 158 0.41 15.51 6.80
CA ASP A 158 0.81 14.21 6.29
C ASP A 158 0.64 14.14 4.77
N LYS A 159 1.66 13.61 4.08
CA LYS A 159 1.64 13.46 2.62
C LYS A 159 1.04 12.11 2.23
N VAL A 160 0.06 12.14 1.35
CA VAL A 160 -0.47 10.94 0.71
C VAL A 160 0.57 10.45 -0.31
N SER A 161 1.07 9.24 -0.11
CA SER A 161 2.05 8.61 -1.00
C SER A 161 1.39 7.70 -2.03
N VAL A 162 0.35 6.98 -1.63
CA VAL A 162 -0.39 6.07 -2.50
C VAL A 162 -1.87 6.29 -2.30
N LEU A 163 -2.58 6.37 -3.40
CA LEU A 163 -4.03 6.36 -3.45
C LEU A 163 -4.44 5.44 -4.60
N VAL A 164 -5.01 4.30 -4.29
CA VAL A 164 -5.54 3.35 -5.27
C VAL A 164 -7.03 3.20 -5.05
N MET A 165 -7.81 3.49 -6.09
CA MET A 165 -9.26 3.32 -6.09
C MET A 165 -9.61 2.18 -7.03
N GLU A 166 -10.18 1.10 -6.52
CA GLU A 166 -10.53 -0.07 -7.32
C GLU A 166 -12.02 -0.11 -7.71
N SER A 167 -12.83 0.83 -7.23
CA SER A 167 -14.26 0.85 -7.46
C SER A 167 -14.77 2.20 -7.97
N ARG A 168 -15.97 2.19 -8.55
CA ARG A 168 -16.62 3.40 -9.05
C ARG A 168 -17.25 4.16 -7.89
N ILE A 169 -16.64 5.26 -7.49
CA ILE A 169 -17.20 6.21 -6.52
C ILE A 169 -17.83 7.36 -7.31
N GLN A 170 -19.09 7.67 -7.03
CA GLN A 170 -19.72 8.89 -7.57
C GLN A 170 -19.13 10.08 -6.83
N VAL A 171 -18.38 10.90 -7.54
CA VAL A 171 -17.93 12.20 -7.03
C VAL A 171 -19.10 13.18 -7.20
N GLU A 172 -19.87 13.38 -6.15
CA GLU A 172 -20.90 14.39 -6.11
C GLU A 172 -20.27 15.79 -6.08
N GLN A 173 -20.94 16.78 -6.68
CA GLN A 173 -20.53 18.18 -6.58
C GLN A 173 -20.63 18.60 -5.10
N GLY A 174 -19.46 18.57 -4.40
CA GLY A 174 -19.39 18.83 -2.96
C GLY A 174 -18.50 17.83 -2.20
N GLY A 175 -17.98 16.80 -2.89
CA GLY A 175 -16.91 15.92 -2.34
C GLY A 175 -17.31 14.96 -1.20
N GLY A 176 -18.55 15.01 -0.71
CA GLY A 176 -18.91 14.48 0.62
C GLY A 176 -18.49 13.05 0.93
N LYS A 177 -18.73 12.09 0.00
CA LYS A 177 -18.41 10.67 0.28
C LYS A 177 -16.91 10.36 0.16
N LEU A 178 -16.28 10.84 -0.90
CA LEU A 178 -14.85 10.64 -1.13
C LEU A 178 -14.01 11.36 -0.07
N ASP A 179 -14.38 12.60 0.28
CA ASP A 179 -13.67 13.38 1.30
C ASP A 179 -13.76 12.70 2.67
N GLY A 180 -14.92 12.12 3.02
CA GLY A 180 -15.10 11.35 4.23
C GLY A 180 -14.19 10.10 4.28
N MET A 181 -14.12 9.34 3.17
CA MET A 181 -13.23 8.18 3.06
C MET A 181 -11.75 8.56 3.14
N LEU A 182 -11.36 9.65 2.51
CA LEU A 182 -9.99 10.17 2.57
C LEU A 182 -9.62 10.64 3.97
N ALA A 183 -10.48 11.42 4.62
CA ALA A 183 -10.25 11.93 5.98
C ALA A 183 -10.12 10.77 6.99
N LEU A 184 -11.05 9.79 6.93
CA LEU A 184 -10.98 8.61 7.76
C LEU A 184 -9.74 7.76 7.46
N GLY A 185 -9.38 7.61 6.17
CA GLY A 185 -8.18 6.90 5.74
C GLY A 185 -6.90 7.52 6.29
N VAL A 186 -6.77 8.85 6.27
CA VAL A 186 -5.61 9.57 6.84
C VAL A 186 -5.54 9.36 8.36
N ASP A 187 -6.67 9.48 9.09
CA ASP A 187 -6.69 9.20 10.53
C ASP A 187 -6.34 7.75 10.84
N GLY A 188 -6.85 6.80 10.04
CA GLY A 188 -6.50 5.39 10.11
C GLY A 188 -5.00 5.14 9.92
N CYS A 189 -4.39 5.74 8.88
CA CYS A 189 -2.95 5.67 8.64
C CYS A 189 -2.15 6.18 9.85
N ASN A 190 -2.59 7.29 10.46
CA ASN A 190 -1.92 7.85 11.63
C ASN A 190 -1.99 6.94 12.85
N ARG A 191 -3.11 6.24 13.05
CA ARG A 191 -3.25 5.25 14.13
C ARG A 191 -2.36 4.04 13.88
N VAL A 192 -2.36 3.50 12.66
CA VAL A 192 -1.49 2.38 12.27
C VAL A 192 -0.03 2.74 12.42
N ARG A 193 0.40 3.93 11.97
CA ARG A 193 1.78 4.42 12.11
C ARG A 193 2.24 4.41 13.55
N LYS A 194 1.43 4.91 14.50
CA LYS A 194 1.76 4.88 15.92
C LYS A 194 2.02 3.46 16.43
N VAL A 195 1.20 2.49 15.99
CA VAL A 195 1.38 1.09 16.35
C VAL A 195 2.69 0.53 15.77
N LEU A 196 2.97 0.81 14.49
CA LEU A 196 4.21 0.38 13.82
C LEU A 196 5.44 0.97 14.52
N GLU A 197 5.44 2.26 14.85
CA GLU A 197 6.52 2.91 15.59
C GLU A 197 6.75 2.29 16.98
N ASP A 198 5.68 1.97 17.71
CA ASP A 198 5.80 1.30 18.99
C ASP A 198 6.40 -0.09 18.89
N VAL A 199 6.05 -0.85 17.84
CA VAL A 199 6.64 -2.15 17.56
C VAL A 199 8.14 -2.01 17.28
N VAL A 200 8.53 -1.06 16.43
CA VAL A 200 9.94 -0.79 16.10
C VAL A 200 10.73 -0.38 17.36
N ARG A 201 10.18 0.49 18.20
CA ARG A 201 10.82 0.90 19.48
C ARG A 201 11.04 -0.29 20.41
N ARG A 202 10.02 -1.15 20.58
CA ARG A 202 10.12 -2.37 21.42
C ARG A 202 11.16 -3.34 20.87
N HIS A 203 11.16 -3.55 19.55
CA HIS A 203 12.13 -4.42 18.88
C HIS A 203 13.57 -3.89 19.05
N GLY A 204 13.81 -2.61 18.78
CA GLY A 204 15.09 -1.96 18.97
C GLY A 204 15.59 -2.04 20.43
N ALA A 205 14.72 -1.80 21.40
CA ALA A 205 15.05 -1.95 22.82
C ALA A 205 15.43 -3.39 23.19
N LYS A 206 14.80 -4.40 22.58
CA LYS A 206 15.11 -5.81 22.78
C LYS A 206 16.49 -6.18 22.21
N ILE A 207 16.81 -5.71 21.00
CA ILE A 207 18.13 -5.92 20.36
C ILE A 207 19.25 -5.30 21.20
N LEU A 208 19.04 -4.07 21.70
CA LEU A 208 20.04 -3.38 22.53
C LEU A 208 20.28 -4.09 23.87
N ARG A 209 19.24 -4.71 24.47
CA ARG A 209 19.37 -5.50 25.70
C ARG A 209 20.05 -6.84 25.46
N GLY A 210 19.83 -7.46 24.31
CA GLY A 210 20.44 -8.75 23.96
C GLY A 210 21.90 -8.68 23.54
N ARG A 211 22.43 -7.47 23.32
CA ARG A 211 23.85 -7.23 23.00
C ARG A 211 24.75 -7.00 24.23
N LYS A 212 24.18 -7.01 25.44
CA LYS A 212 24.92 -7.00 26.71
C LYS A 212 25.12 -8.44 27.20
#